data_36ce9df532e3fa1fc21e2f7bc8dd3271
#
_entry.id   36ce9df532e3fa1fc21e2f7bc8dd3271
#
_cell.length_a   1.000
_cell.length_b   1.000
_cell.length_c   1.000
_cell.angle_alpha   90.00
_cell.angle_beta   90.00
_cell.angle_gamma   90.00
#
_symmetry.space_group_name_H-M   'P 1'
#
loop_
_entity.id
_entity.type
_entity.pdbx_description
1 polymer ?
#
loop_
_entity_poly.entity_id
_entity_poly.type
_entity_poly.pdbx_seq_one_letter_code
_entity_poly.pdbx_strand_id
1 'polypeptide(L)'
;MSIAAAIALALVMNWWSTNVDEGTELDIALLNDTTSICGDEVILITDNQAMNLKNDASLKYDTLGSSNIQQYALNTKISQASSVKNEMHQIMVPNGKRADITFSDGTRIYINSGSKVIYPDIFEERKREILVEGEVYLDVAKRKDCPFVVKTREFDIRVLGTSFNVCAYREDEAASVVLVRGSVEVTTENKSKVRLAPNQLVDIKGNKTQVRKVDVSEYISWKDNLLLLHQRPVGDVLKKLERYYGCKIRYDAEITTLSLSGKLDLQTDITNVMDNLCLSLSLHYTINDKDEIYVSLK
;
A
#
# COMPACT_ATOMS: atom_id res chain seq x y z
N MET A 1 10.97 44.98 30.19
CA MET A 1 10.04 44.53 29.15
C MET A 1 8.63 44.74 29.66
N SER A 2 7.80 45.51 28.94
CA SER A 2 6.48 45.89 29.41
C SER A 2 5.53 44.67 29.38
N ILE A 3 4.64 44.59 30.36
CA ILE A 3 3.59 43.56 30.49
C ILE A 3 2.77 43.41 29.20
N ALA A 4 2.59 44.49 28.43
CA ALA A 4 1.91 44.50 27.14
C ALA A 4 2.61 43.62 26.07
N ALA A 5 3.93 43.52 26.05
CA ALA A 5 4.66 42.69 25.11
C ALA A 5 4.52 41.20 25.44
N ALA A 6 4.44 40.86 26.72
CA ALA A 6 4.23 39.47 27.17
C ALA A 6 2.82 38.97 26.83
N ILE A 7 1.78 39.86 26.96
CA ILE A 7 0.39 39.56 26.63
C ILE A 7 0.26 39.39 25.08
N ALA A 8 0.89 40.27 24.29
CA ALA A 8 0.86 40.15 22.83
C ALA A 8 1.53 38.85 22.34
N LEU A 9 2.67 38.43 22.93
CA LEU A 9 3.32 37.17 22.63
C LEU A 9 2.47 35.95 23.03
N ALA A 10 1.82 36.01 24.20
CA ALA A 10 0.93 34.95 24.65
C ALA A 10 -0.32 34.82 23.75
N LEU A 11 -0.89 35.94 23.27
CA LEU A 11 -2.00 35.94 22.33
C LEU A 11 -1.61 35.42 20.94
N VAL A 12 -0.42 35.76 20.45
CA VAL A 12 0.11 35.22 19.18
C VAL A 12 0.42 33.73 19.29
N MET A 13 0.99 33.30 20.41
CA MET A 13 1.24 31.86 20.65
C MET A 13 -0.06 31.08 20.82
N ASN A 14 -1.06 31.66 21.49
CA ASN A 14 -2.38 31.04 21.63
C ASN A 14 -3.13 31.02 20.29
N TRP A 15 -3.05 32.10 19.50
CA TRP A 15 -3.63 32.14 18.15
C TRP A 15 -2.95 31.14 17.20
N TRP A 16 -1.64 30.89 17.35
CA TRP A 16 -0.91 29.87 16.58
C TRP A 16 -1.20 28.46 17.05
N SER A 17 -1.52 28.29 18.34
CA SER A 17 -1.91 26.98 18.91
C SER A 17 -3.35 26.59 18.62
N THR A 18 -4.26 27.56 18.39
CA THR A 18 -5.68 27.31 18.11
C THR A 18 -6.02 27.27 16.63
N ASN A 19 -5.11 27.67 15.73
CA ASN A 19 -5.24 27.52 14.28
C ASN A 19 -4.48 26.30 13.73
N VAL A 20 -4.39 25.21 14.49
CA VAL A 20 -4.21 23.89 13.89
C VAL A 20 -5.57 23.56 13.27
N ASP A 21 -5.69 23.79 11.95
CA ASP A 21 -6.83 23.40 11.14
C ASP A 21 -7.16 21.93 11.48
N GLU A 22 -8.29 21.70 12.11
CA GLU A 22 -9.00 20.43 12.15
C GLU A 22 -9.55 20.16 10.72
N GLY A 23 -8.65 20.01 9.76
CA GLY A 23 -8.98 19.33 8.50
C GLY A 23 -9.48 17.96 8.89
N THR A 24 -10.62 17.53 8.35
CA THR A 24 -11.25 16.24 8.62
C THR A 24 -10.19 15.14 8.54
N GLU A 25 -9.75 14.65 9.71
CA GLU A 25 -8.75 13.59 9.78
C GLU A 25 -9.43 12.31 9.30
N LEU A 26 -8.84 11.65 8.28
CA LEU A 26 -9.36 10.37 7.81
C LEU A 26 -9.32 9.37 8.96
N ASP A 27 -10.50 8.87 9.34
CA ASP A 27 -10.63 7.94 10.46
C ASP A 27 -10.24 6.53 10.02
N ILE A 28 -9.30 5.91 10.75
CA ILE A 28 -8.90 4.50 10.58
C ILE A 28 -10.11 3.56 10.70
N ALA A 29 -11.18 3.97 11.38
CA ALA A 29 -12.44 3.23 11.44
C ALA A 29 -13.00 2.88 10.03
N LEU A 30 -12.73 3.70 9.01
CA LEU A 30 -13.10 3.41 7.63
C LEU A 30 -12.43 2.13 7.07
N LEU A 31 -11.25 1.74 7.58
CA LEU A 31 -10.62 0.47 7.24
C LEU A 31 -11.33 -0.72 7.89
N ASN A 32 -12.13 -0.49 8.94
CA ASN A 32 -12.86 -1.54 9.66
C ASN A 32 -14.18 -1.92 8.99
N ASP A 33 -14.62 -1.14 8.00
CA ASP A 33 -15.83 -1.49 7.26
C ASP A 33 -15.61 -2.86 6.59
N THR A 34 -16.46 -3.81 7.00
CA THR A 34 -16.34 -5.26 6.76
C THR A 34 -16.68 -5.69 5.33
N THR A 35 -16.61 -4.80 4.37
CA THR A 35 -16.56 -5.23 2.98
C THR A 35 -15.26 -6.04 2.80
N SER A 36 -15.39 -7.35 3.02
CA SER A 36 -14.28 -8.28 2.80
C SER A 36 -13.81 -8.10 1.36
N ILE A 37 -12.49 -8.06 1.17
CA ILE A 37 -11.86 -8.08 -0.16
C ILE A 37 -12.12 -9.48 -0.76
N CYS A 38 -13.40 -9.80 -0.98
CA CYS A 38 -13.85 -11.05 -1.55
C CYS A 38 -14.40 -10.76 -2.93
N GLY A 39 -13.80 -11.32 -3.96
CA GLY A 39 -14.25 -11.18 -5.35
C GLY A 39 -13.13 -11.42 -6.33
N ASP A 40 -13.51 -11.58 -7.59
CA ASP A 40 -12.58 -11.83 -8.70
C ASP A 40 -12.24 -10.56 -9.48
N GLU A 41 -12.74 -9.41 -9.08
CA GLU A 41 -12.57 -8.14 -9.78
C GLU A 41 -12.15 -7.03 -8.82
N VAL A 42 -11.38 -6.07 -9.32
CA VAL A 42 -11.06 -4.84 -8.59
C VAL A 42 -12.34 -4.03 -8.44
N ILE A 43 -12.64 -3.53 -7.25
CA ILE A 43 -13.86 -2.76 -6.98
C ILE A 43 -13.48 -1.33 -6.61
N LEU A 44 -14.01 -0.36 -7.34
CA LEU A 44 -13.98 1.05 -6.98
C LEU A 44 -15.34 1.44 -6.40
N ILE A 45 -15.34 1.94 -5.17
CA ILE A 45 -16.51 2.47 -4.48
C ILE A 45 -16.36 3.97 -4.39
N THR A 46 -17.38 4.69 -4.82
CA THR A 46 -17.57 6.13 -4.65
C THR A 46 -18.82 6.34 -3.81
N ASP A 47 -19.11 7.58 -3.37
CA ASP A 47 -20.30 7.85 -2.56
C ASP A 47 -21.61 7.42 -3.23
N ASN A 48 -21.63 7.37 -4.56
CA ASN A 48 -22.86 7.13 -5.33
C ASN A 48 -22.94 5.74 -5.99
N GLN A 49 -21.82 5.00 -6.10
CA GLN A 49 -21.83 3.72 -6.82
C GLN A 49 -20.60 2.85 -6.53
N ALA A 50 -20.79 1.55 -6.71
CA ALA A 50 -19.70 0.58 -6.74
C ALA A 50 -19.51 0.10 -8.19
N MET A 51 -18.27 0.02 -8.65
CA MET A 51 -17.92 -0.37 -10.01
C MET A 51 -16.88 -1.48 -10.00
N ASN A 52 -17.12 -2.50 -10.79
CA ASN A 52 -16.15 -3.56 -11.03
C ASN A 52 -15.18 -3.14 -12.13
N LEU A 53 -13.89 -3.24 -11.85
CA LEU A 53 -12.82 -2.94 -12.77
C LEU A 53 -12.07 -4.22 -13.13
N LYS A 54 -11.50 -4.25 -14.33
CA LYS A 54 -10.64 -5.38 -14.73
C LYS A 54 -9.34 -5.38 -13.93
N ASN A 55 -8.64 -6.52 -13.97
CA ASN A 55 -7.26 -6.59 -13.44
C ASN A 55 -6.37 -5.55 -14.14
N ASP A 56 -5.36 -5.06 -13.40
CA ASP A 56 -4.43 -4.00 -13.85
C ASP A 56 -5.16 -2.71 -14.28
N ALA A 57 -6.29 -2.40 -13.60
CA ALA A 57 -7.02 -1.16 -13.82
C ALA A 57 -6.15 0.04 -13.47
N SER A 58 -6.06 1.00 -14.39
CA SER A 58 -5.36 2.27 -14.15
C SER A 58 -6.38 3.41 -14.08
N LEU A 59 -6.39 4.11 -12.93
CA LEU A 59 -7.26 5.25 -12.69
C LEU A 59 -6.43 6.54 -12.78
N LYS A 60 -6.96 7.55 -13.44
CA LYS A 60 -6.32 8.85 -13.50
C LYS A 60 -7.31 9.95 -13.14
N TYR A 61 -6.99 10.70 -12.10
CA TYR A 61 -7.76 11.84 -11.65
C TYR A 61 -7.26 13.13 -12.28
N ASP A 62 -8.18 13.98 -12.73
CA ASP A 62 -7.87 15.34 -13.15
C ASP A 62 -8.02 16.34 -11.99
N THR A 63 -7.73 17.61 -12.24
CA THR A 63 -7.82 18.68 -11.23
C THR A 63 -9.26 19.02 -10.81
N LEU A 64 -10.25 18.45 -11.47
CA LEU A 64 -11.68 18.66 -11.18
C LEU A 64 -12.29 17.47 -10.44
N GLY A 65 -11.47 16.48 -10.02
CA GLY A 65 -11.95 15.26 -9.36
C GLY A 65 -12.60 14.25 -10.31
N SER A 66 -12.61 14.53 -11.62
CA SER A 66 -13.11 13.57 -12.61
C SER A 66 -12.11 12.44 -12.78
N SER A 67 -12.55 11.21 -12.61
CA SER A 67 -11.71 10.03 -12.86
C SER A 67 -11.85 9.55 -14.30
N ASN A 68 -10.72 9.40 -14.98
CA ASN A 68 -10.64 8.68 -16.23
C ASN A 68 -10.14 7.26 -15.93
N ILE A 69 -11.01 6.26 -16.10
CA ILE A 69 -10.61 4.87 -15.97
C ILE A 69 -10.07 4.42 -17.33
N GLN A 70 -8.76 4.28 -17.40
CA GLN A 70 -8.13 3.60 -18.54
C GLN A 70 -8.16 2.09 -18.26
N GLN A 71 -9.22 1.44 -18.70
CA GLN A 71 -9.19 0.00 -18.91
C GLN A 71 -8.62 -0.24 -20.31
N TYR A 72 -7.74 -1.22 -20.47
CA TYR A 72 -7.37 -1.72 -21.79
C TYR A 72 -8.65 -2.10 -22.53
N ALA A 73 -9.07 -1.25 -23.51
CA ALA A 73 -10.19 -1.36 -24.41
C ALA A 73 -11.51 -0.60 -24.16
N LEU A 74 -11.72 0.07 -23.02
CA LEU A 74 -12.92 0.92 -22.86
C LEU A 74 -12.56 2.18 -22.07
N ASN A 75 -12.42 3.30 -22.77
CA ASN A 75 -12.33 4.63 -22.13
C ASN A 75 -13.72 4.99 -21.57
N THR A 76 -14.03 4.54 -20.39
CA THR A 76 -15.22 5.01 -19.68
C THR A 76 -14.84 6.23 -18.88
N LYS A 77 -15.24 7.41 -19.36
CA LYS A 77 -15.18 8.63 -18.57
C LYS A 77 -16.30 8.57 -17.53
N ILE A 78 -15.96 8.48 -16.28
CA ILE A 78 -16.91 8.77 -15.22
C ILE A 78 -16.89 10.28 -15.06
N SER A 79 -17.69 10.96 -15.88
CA SER A 79 -17.93 12.38 -15.74
C SER A 79 -19.01 12.55 -14.69
N GLN A 80 -18.63 12.66 -13.43
CA GLN A 80 -19.47 13.33 -12.44
C GLN A 80 -18.80 14.65 -12.10
N ALA A 81 -19.20 15.70 -12.79
CA ALA A 81 -19.07 17.04 -12.25
C ALA A 81 -20.09 17.14 -11.10
N SER A 82 -19.81 16.52 -9.96
CA SER A 82 -20.56 16.78 -8.76
C SER A 82 -19.99 18.04 -8.13
N SER A 83 -20.84 19.03 -7.96
CA SER A 83 -20.58 20.29 -7.24
C SER A 83 -20.39 20.09 -5.72
N VAL A 84 -20.03 18.90 -5.27
CA VAL A 84 -19.96 18.51 -3.86
C VAL A 84 -18.52 18.17 -3.49
N LYS A 85 -18.07 18.79 -2.44
CA LYS A 85 -16.79 18.68 -1.76
C LYS A 85 -16.30 17.22 -1.59
N ASN A 86 -15.02 17.00 -1.93
CA ASN A 86 -14.15 15.91 -1.47
C ASN A 86 -14.87 14.56 -1.22
N GLU A 87 -15.33 13.92 -2.30
CA GLU A 87 -15.89 12.57 -2.20
C GLU A 87 -14.79 11.57 -1.80
N MET A 88 -15.12 10.69 -0.87
CA MET A 88 -14.21 9.63 -0.47
C MET A 88 -14.37 8.44 -1.41
N HIS A 89 -13.30 8.07 -2.05
CA HIS A 89 -13.22 6.89 -2.91
C HIS A 89 -12.51 5.76 -2.17
N GLN A 90 -12.96 4.53 -2.41
CA GLN A 90 -12.31 3.33 -1.92
C GLN A 90 -12.03 2.39 -3.07
N ILE A 91 -10.80 1.96 -3.23
CA ILE A 91 -10.43 0.87 -4.14
C ILE A 91 -10.09 -0.38 -3.34
N MET A 92 -10.71 -1.50 -3.72
CA MET A 92 -10.42 -2.83 -3.18
C MET A 92 -9.84 -3.69 -4.29
N VAL A 93 -8.66 -4.22 -4.05
CA VAL A 93 -7.92 -5.06 -4.98
C VAL A 93 -7.83 -6.47 -4.40
N PRO A 94 -8.60 -7.43 -4.90
CA PRO A 94 -8.58 -8.81 -4.43
C PRO A 94 -7.21 -9.49 -4.68
N ASN A 95 -7.02 -10.63 -4.03
CA ASN A 95 -5.88 -11.49 -4.36
C ASN A 95 -5.90 -11.87 -5.85
N GLY A 96 -4.75 -11.95 -6.47
CA GLY A 96 -4.61 -12.19 -7.90
C GLY A 96 -4.84 -10.97 -8.81
N LYS A 97 -5.15 -9.81 -8.23
CA LYS A 97 -5.43 -8.57 -8.99
C LYS A 97 -4.50 -7.45 -8.55
N ARG A 98 -4.37 -6.42 -9.40
CA ARG A 98 -3.59 -5.21 -9.15
C ARG A 98 -4.28 -4.01 -9.77
N ALA A 99 -3.92 -2.83 -9.30
CA ALA A 99 -4.39 -1.56 -9.85
C ALA A 99 -3.33 -0.48 -9.68
N ASP A 100 -3.46 0.60 -10.43
CA ASP A 100 -2.70 1.83 -10.17
C ASP A 100 -3.60 3.07 -10.22
N ILE A 101 -3.21 4.09 -9.47
CA ILE A 101 -3.89 5.38 -9.44
C ILE A 101 -2.86 6.48 -9.69
N THR A 102 -3.21 7.42 -10.55
CA THR A 102 -2.51 8.68 -10.68
C THR A 102 -3.43 9.79 -10.20
N PHE A 103 -3.06 10.44 -9.12
CA PHE A 103 -3.81 11.57 -8.55
C PHE A 103 -3.60 12.86 -9.33
N SER A 104 -4.48 13.82 -9.13
CA SER A 104 -4.44 15.13 -9.78
C SER A 104 -3.18 15.95 -9.47
N ASP A 105 -2.52 15.68 -8.34
CA ASP A 105 -1.26 16.32 -7.95
C ASP A 105 -0.02 15.70 -8.62
N GLY A 106 -0.22 14.64 -9.43
CA GLY A 106 0.84 13.86 -10.10
C GLY A 106 1.42 12.74 -9.25
N THR A 107 0.95 12.52 -8.02
CA THR A 107 1.33 11.36 -7.20
C THR A 107 0.79 10.08 -7.84
N ARG A 108 1.63 9.06 -7.92
CA ARG A 108 1.26 7.75 -8.45
C ARG A 108 1.37 6.69 -7.37
N ILE A 109 0.35 5.83 -7.28
CA ILE A 109 0.29 4.70 -6.37
C ILE A 109 0.04 3.42 -7.18
N TYR A 110 0.87 2.39 -6.94
CA TYR A 110 0.66 1.03 -7.40
C TYR A 110 0.12 0.22 -6.23
N ILE A 111 -0.93 -0.55 -6.45
CA ILE A 111 -1.67 -1.27 -5.43
C ILE A 111 -1.56 -2.76 -5.71
N ASN A 112 -0.96 -3.50 -4.78
CA ASN A 112 -0.76 -4.94 -4.90
C ASN A 112 -2.02 -5.72 -4.50
N SER A 113 -2.00 -7.01 -4.80
CA SER A 113 -3.06 -7.97 -4.49
C SER A 113 -3.40 -8.00 -3.00
N GLY A 114 -4.69 -8.15 -2.67
CA GLY A 114 -5.17 -8.20 -1.29
C GLY A 114 -5.13 -6.83 -0.57
N SER A 115 -5.17 -5.73 -1.31
CA SER A 115 -5.00 -4.38 -0.74
C SER A 115 -6.26 -3.53 -0.85
N LYS A 116 -6.41 -2.60 0.09
CA LYS A 116 -7.48 -1.61 0.16
C LYS A 116 -6.88 -0.22 0.34
N VAL A 117 -7.34 0.74 -0.46
CA VAL A 117 -6.93 2.14 -0.34
C VAL A 117 -8.15 3.03 -0.32
N ILE A 118 -8.20 3.96 0.65
CA ILE A 118 -9.24 4.98 0.76
C ILE A 118 -8.59 6.35 0.59
N TYR A 119 -9.17 7.20 -0.25
CA TYR A 119 -8.59 8.48 -0.64
C TYR A 119 -9.67 9.45 -1.11
N PRO A 120 -9.46 10.77 -0.98
CA PRO A 120 -10.36 11.75 -1.55
C PRO A 120 -10.15 11.86 -3.06
N ASP A 121 -11.20 12.15 -3.82
CA ASP A 121 -11.13 12.45 -5.26
C ASP A 121 -10.21 13.63 -5.57
N ILE A 122 -10.20 14.65 -4.70
CA ILE A 122 -9.32 15.82 -4.74
C ILE A 122 -8.65 16.01 -3.38
N PHE A 123 -7.33 16.14 -3.36
CA PHE A 123 -6.61 16.49 -2.14
C PHE A 123 -6.85 17.95 -1.75
N GLU A 124 -6.95 18.20 -0.46
CA GLU A 124 -6.99 19.55 0.09
C GLU A 124 -5.69 20.32 -0.18
N GLU A 125 -5.75 21.64 -0.18
CA GLU A 125 -4.59 22.50 -0.45
C GLU A 125 -3.43 22.28 0.52
N ARG A 126 -3.76 21.97 1.79
CA ARG A 126 -2.78 21.84 2.88
C ARG A 126 -2.54 20.42 3.35
N LYS A 127 -3.33 19.45 2.86
CA LYS A 127 -3.27 18.07 3.32
C LYS A 127 -3.53 17.10 2.19
N ARG A 128 -2.63 16.14 2.03
CA ARG A 128 -2.79 15.01 1.12
C ARG A 128 -2.74 13.74 1.98
N GLU A 129 -3.87 13.10 2.17
CA GLU A 129 -3.98 11.96 3.07
C GLU A 129 -4.70 10.81 2.41
N ILE A 130 -4.20 9.59 2.62
CA ILE A 130 -4.83 8.34 2.21
C ILE A 130 -4.74 7.31 3.34
N LEU A 131 -5.68 6.36 3.34
CA LEU A 131 -5.66 5.19 4.23
C LEU A 131 -5.28 3.96 3.40
N VAL A 132 -4.41 3.12 3.95
CA VAL A 132 -3.90 1.92 3.28
C VAL A 132 -3.97 0.72 4.21
N GLU A 133 -4.49 -0.39 3.67
CA GLU A 133 -4.35 -1.74 4.18
C GLU A 133 -3.82 -2.63 3.05
N GLY A 134 -2.76 -3.41 3.28
CA GLY A 134 -2.12 -4.22 2.24
C GLY A 134 -0.78 -3.67 1.79
N GLU A 135 -0.41 -3.88 0.52
CA GLU A 135 0.86 -3.44 -0.03
C GLU A 135 0.69 -2.44 -1.16
N VAL A 136 1.39 -1.31 -1.03
CA VAL A 136 1.39 -0.25 -2.03
C VAL A 136 2.79 0.31 -2.26
N TYR A 137 3.09 0.66 -3.51
CA TYR A 137 4.25 1.46 -3.86
C TYR A 137 3.78 2.85 -4.26
N LEU A 138 4.38 3.88 -3.67
CA LEU A 138 4.04 5.27 -3.94
C LEU A 138 5.22 6.02 -4.56
N ASP A 139 4.93 6.79 -5.59
CA ASP A 139 5.82 7.83 -6.11
C ASP A 139 5.14 9.19 -5.92
N VAL A 140 5.43 9.81 -4.76
CA VAL A 140 4.73 11.00 -4.30
C VAL A 140 5.31 12.24 -4.96
N ALA A 141 4.44 13.05 -5.58
CA ALA A 141 4.80 14.35 -6.17
C ALA A 141 5.33 15.31 -5.09
N LYS A 142 6.45 15.98 -5.41
CA LYS A 142 7.13 16.86 -4.47
C LYS A 142 6.34 18.14 -4.22
N ARG A 143 5.91 18.33 -2.96
CA ARG A 143 5.30 19.56 -2.46
C ARG A 143 5.82 19.84 -1.06
N LYS A 144 6.61 20.91 -0.89
CA LYS A 144 7.26 21.24 0.39
C LYS A 144 6.27 21.72 1.46
N ASP A 145 5.25 22.41 1.03
CA ASP A 145 4.29 23.09 1.91
C ASP A 145 3.01 22.27 2.16
N CYS A 146 2.89 21.11 1.50
CA CYS A 146 1.76 20.22 1.64
C CYS A 146 2.23 18.77 1.77
N PRO A 147 2.39 18.25 2.99
CA PRO A 147 2.83 16.88 3.21
C PRO A 147 1.81 15.88 2.65
N PHE A 148 2.33 14.72 2.26
CA PHE A 148 1.52 13.55 1.94
C PHE A 148 1.58 12.59 3.12
N VAL A 149 0.42 12.16 3.60
CA VAL A 149 0.29 11.27 4.76
C VAL A 149 -0.35 9.96 4.31
N VAL A 150 0.31 8.86 4.59
CA VAL A 150 -0.28 7.52 4.46
C VAL A 150 -0.59 7.02 5.87
N LYS A 151 -1.84 6.76 6.14
CA LYS A 151 -2.29 6.14 7.38
C LYS A 151 -2.50 4.65 7.19
N THR A 152 -2.07 3.89 8.17
CA THR A 152 -2.36 2.46 8.30
C THR A 152 -2.99 2.19 9.67
N ARG A 153 -3.28 0.95 9.99
CA ARG A 153 -3.80 0.59 11.33
C ARG A 153 -2.79 0.83 12.45
N GLU A 154 -1.50 0.65 12.16
CA GLU A 154 -0.45 0.58 13.19
C GLU A 154 0.47 1.80 13.20
N PHE A 155 0.51 2.57 12.11
CA PHE A 155 1.43 3.70 11.98
C PHE A 155 1.01 4.66 10.89
N ASP A 156 1.51 5.89 10.99
CA ASP A 156 1.40 6.94 9.98
C ASP A 156 2.74 7.19 9.31
N ILE A 157 2.70 7.48 8.01
CA ILE A 157 3.88 7.85 7.23
C ILE A 157 3.69 9.26 6.71
N ARG A 158 4.69 10.12 6.91
CA ARG A 158 4.69 11.50 6.42
C ARG A 158 5.85 11.74 5.47
N VAL A 159 5.55 12.27 4.28
CA VAL A 159 6.54 12.57 3.23
C VAL A 159 6.24 13.91 2.54
N LEU A 160 7.24 14.46 1.83
CA LEU A 160 7.10 15.72 1.05
C LEU A 160 7.32 15.54 -0.47
N GLY A 161 7.73 14.32 -0.87
CA GLY A 161 8.05 14.00 -2.26
C GLY A 161 9.06 12.86 -2.31
N THR A 162 8.57 11.65 -2.30
CA THR A 162 9.32 10.46 -1.89
C THR A 162 8.78 9.26 -2.63
N SER A 163 9.68 8.34 -3.00
CA SER A 163 9.30 7.04 -3.57
C SER A 163 9.59 5.97 -2.51
N PHE A 164 8.56 5.19 -2.12
CA PHE A 164 8.64 4.19 -1.05
C PHE A 164 7.59 3.09 -1.21
N ASN A 165 7.83 1.94 -0.59
CA ASN A 165 6.89 0.83 -0.48
C ASN A 165 6.38 0.70 0.95
N VAL A 166 5.09 0.42 1.09
CA VAL A 166 4.41 0.11 2.36
C VAL A 166 3.83 -1.28 2.23
N CYS A 167 4.10 -2.14 3.20
CA CYS A 167 3.47 -3.45 3.33
C CYS A 167 2.85 -3.52 4.73
N ALA A 168 1.51 -3.46 4.80
CA ALA A 168 0.73 -3.39 6.04
C ALA A 168 -0.54 -4.25 5.91
N TYR A 169 -0.36 -5.53 5.60
CA TYR A 169 -1.45 -6.50 5.58
C TYR A 169 -1.87 -6.85 7.02
N ARG A 170 -3.18 -6.91 7.23
CA ARG A 170 -3.76 -7.18 8.55
C ARG A 170 -3.37 -8.55 9.11
N GLU A 171 -3.24 -9.55 8.23
CA GLU A 171 -2.92 -10.93 8.59
C GLU A 171 -1.42 -11.19 8.75
N ASP A 172 -0.54 -10.22 8.43
CA ASP A 172 0.89 -10.36 8.59
C ASP A 172 1.31 -10.00 10.03
N GLU A 173 2.33 -10.71 10.53
CA GLU A 173 2.84 -10.48 11.88
C GLU A 173 3.56 -9.14 12.07
N ALA A 174 4.03 -8.56 10.98
CA ALA A 174 4.77 -7.31 10.98
C ALA A 174 4.47 -6.52 9.71
N ALA A 175 4.33 -5.22 9.87
CA ALA A 175 4.29 -4.30 8.75
C ALA A 175 5.68 -3.77 8.43
N SER A 176 5.88 -3.22 7.22
CA SER A 176 7.16 -2.64 6.83
C SER A 176 7.02 -1.44 5.92
N VAL A 177 8.01 -0.54 6.01
CA VAL A 177 8.16 0.58 5.09
C VAL A 177 9.58 0.59 4.54
N VAL A 178 9.72 0.65 3.21
CA VAL A 178 11.01 0.66 2.51
C VAL A 178 11.16 1.96 1.74
N LEU A 179 12.22 2.70 2.02
CA LEU A 179 12.50 3.96 1.33
C LEU A 179 13.40 3.75 0.12
N VAL A 180 12.90 4.15 -1.06
CA VAL A 180 13.66 4.14 -2.32
C VAL A 180 14.37 5.46 -2.55
N ARG A 181 13.63 6.58 -2.48
CA ARG A 181 14.15 7.92 -2.74
C ARG A 181 13.47 8.95 -1.86
N GLY A 182 14.22 9.93 -1.37
CA GLY A 182 13.71 11.03 -0.56
C GLY A 182 13.90 10.82 0.94
N SER A 183 12.89 11.10 1.73
CA SER A 183 12.88 10.92 3.20
C SER A 183 11.49 10.55 3.66
N VAL A 184 11.42 9.61 4.60
CA VAL A 184 10.18 9.15 5.23
C VAL A 184 10.28 9.39 6.73
N GLU A 185 9.23 9.93 7.34
CA GLU A 185 9.02 9.90 8.79
C GLU A 185 7.84 8.95 9.07
N VAL A 186 8.10 7.90 9.84
CA VAL A 186 7.09 6.95 10.33
C VAL A 186 6.78 7.27 11.78
N THR A 187 5.50 7.40 12.12
CA THR A 187 5.01 7.61 13.48
C THR A 187 4.15 6.42 13.88
N THR A 188 4.55 5.67 14.89
CA THR A 188 3.83 4.50 15.41
C THR A 188 2.69 4.93 16.37
N GLU A 189 1.79 4.01 16.72
CA GLU A 189 0.67 4.30 17.65
C GLU A 189 1.13 4.91 18.99
N ASN A 190 2.26 4.45 19.54
CA ASN A 190 2.85 5.00 20.76
C ASN A 190 3.55 6.34 20.56
N LYS A 191 3.36 7.00 19.41
CA LYS A 191 3.95 8.29 19.00
C LYS A 191 5.48 8.27 18.87
N SER A 192 6.08 7.09 18.79
CA SER A 192 7.50 6.98 18.46
C SER A 192 7.73 7.34 17.00
N LYS A 193 8.79 8.11 16.73
CA LYS A 193 9.12 8.58 15.39
C LYS A 193 10.40 7.96 14.88
N VAL A 194 10.32 7.39 13.69
CA VAL A 194 11.44 6.78 12.96
C VAL A 194 11.64 7.50 11.64
N ARG A 195 12.86 7.93 11.34
CA ARG A 195 13.19 8.51 10.03
C ARG A 195 14.04 7.54 9.22
N LEU A 196 13.67 7.37 7.96
CA LEU A 196 14.39 6.53 7.02
C LEU A 196 15.19 7.38 6.03
N ALA A 197 16.39 6.89 5.72
CA ALA A 197 17.19 7.29 4.57
C ALA A 197 17.01 6.27 3.42
N PRO A 198 17.34 6.63 2.17
CA PRO A 198 17.27 5.70 1.03
C PRO A 198 17.98 4.36 1.30
N ASN A 199 17.40 3.28 0.80
CA ASN A 199 17.83 1.90 1.04
C ASN A 199 17.72 1.43 2.50
N GLN A 200 16.86 2.08 3.28
CA GLN A 200 16.48 1.59 4.60
C GLN A 200 15.06 1.08 4.61
N LEU A 201 14.87 0.06 5.42
CA LEU A 201 13.58 -0.52 5.78
C LEU A 201 13.39 -0.36 7.28
N VAL A 202 12.16 -0.07 7.70
CA VAL A 202 11.69 -0.28 9.07
C VAL A 202 10.70 -1.43 9.09
N ASP A 203 10.97 -2.43 9.93
CA ASP A 203 10.00 -3.45 10.32
C ASP A 203 9.27 -2.94 11.58
N ILE A 204 7.92 -3.09 11.59
CA ILE A 204 7.03 -2.64 12.67
C ILE A 204 6.23 -3.85 13.13
N LYS A 205 6.39 -4.22 14.40
CA LYS A 205 5.64 -5.31 15.04
C LYS A 205 5.06 -4.81 16.36
N GLY A 206 3.81 -4.41 16.36
CA GLY A 206 3.20 -3.67 17.46
C GLY A 206 4.01 -2.42 17.78
N ASN A 207 4.46 -2.27 19.02
CA ASN A 207 5.24 -1.10 19.46
C ASN A 207 6.76 -1.21 19.20
N LYS A 208 7.23 -2.29 18.58
CA LYS A 208 8.66 -2.49 18.28
C LYS A 208 8.96 -2.09 16.84
N THR A 209 10.03 -1.31 16.69
CA THR A 209 10.54 -0.91 15.37
C THR A 209 11.98 -1.33 15.20
N GLN A 210 12.35 -1.85 14.04
CA GLN A 210 13.71 -2.21 13.70
C GLN A 210 14.07 -1.63 12.34
N VAL A 211 15.13 -0.81 12.30
CA VAL A 211 15.62 -0.22 11.04
C VAL A 211 16.83 -0.99 10.56
N ARG A 212 16.86 -1.32 9.27
CA ARG A 212 18.01 -1.98 8.63
C ARG A 212 18.20 -1.52 7.19
N LYS A 213 19.40 -1.67 6.64
CA LYS A 213 19.67 -1.47 5.23
C LYS A 213 19.20 -2.70 4.42
N VAL A 214 18.63 -2.44 3.26
CA VAL A 214 18.12 -3.48 2.36
C VAL A 214 18.44 -3.17 0.90
N ASP A 215 18.38 -4.20 0.06
CA ASP A 215 18.22 -4.00 -1.37
C ASP A 215 16.75 -3.71 -1.65
N VAL A 216 16.44 -2.47 -2.03
CA VAL A 216 15.06 -2.04 -2.26
C VAL A 216 14.39 -2.82 -3.38
N SER A 217 15.15 -3.37 -4.33
CA SER A 217 14.61 -4.12 -5.47
C SER A 217 13.82 -5.35 -5.02
N GLU A 218 14.18 -5.99 -3.91
CA GLU A 218 13.45 -7.13 -3.34
C GLU A 218 12.03 -6.78 -2.87
N TYR A 219 11.79 -5.49 -2.58
CA TYR A 219 10.52 -5.01 -2.01
C TYR A 219 9.62 -4.32 -3.03
N ILE A 220 10.18 -3.92 -4.17
CA ILE A 220 9.43 -3.17 -5.19
C ILE A 220 9.30 -3.89 -6.53
N SER A 221 9.99 -5.02 -6.71
CA SER A 221 9.99 -5.78 -7.97
C SER A 221 8.60 -6.33 -8.35
N TRP A 222 7.72 -6.51 -7.36
CA TRP A 222 6.35 -6.98 -7.59
C TRP A 222 5.56 -6.10 -8.57
N LYS A 223 5.79 -4.78 -8.56
CA LYS A 223 5.13 -3.83 -9.49
C LYS A 223 5.55 -4.06 -10.95
N ASP A 224 6.68 -4.71 -11.16
CA ASP A 224 7.24 -5.07 -12.47
C ASP A 224 7.00 -6.58 -12.78
N ASN A 225 6.07 -7.22 -12.06
CA ASN A 225 5.73 -8.65 -12.15
C ASN A 225 6.92 -9.57 -11.89
N LEU A 226 7.80 -9.19 -10.99
CA LEU A 226 8.97 -9.95 -10.60
C LEU A 226 8.99 -10.13 -9.08
N LEU A 227 9.58 -11.24 -8.62
CA LEU A 227 9.91 -11.42 -7.22
C LEU A 227 11.40 -11.69 -7.10
N LEU A 228 12.13 -10.70 -6.60
CA LEU A 228 13.55 -10.81 -6.30
C LEU A 228 13.73 -11.28 -4.86
N LEU A 229 14.52 -12.29 -4.66
CA LEU A 229 14.69 -12.98 -3.39
C LEU A 229 16.16 -13.10 -3.03
N HIS A 230 16.49 -12.74 -1.79
CA HIS A 230 17.79 -12.98 -1.21
C HIS A 230 17.64 -13.61 0.16
N GLN A 231 17.93 -14.91 0.25
CA GLN A 231 17.81 -15.72 1.47
C GLN A 231 16.44 -15.55 2.17
N ARG A 232 15.36 -15.51 1.40
CA ARG A 232 14.00 -15.34 1.94
C ARG A 232 13.44 -16.67 2.45
N PRO A 233 12.82 -16.69 3.64
CA PRO A 233 12.10 -17.87 4.10
C PRO A 233 11.05 -18.30 3.07
N VAL A 234 10.99 -19.59 2.77
CA VAL A 234 10.08 -20.12 1.74
C VAL A 234 8.62 -19.87 2.14
N GLY A 235 8.29 -19.93 3.43
CA GLY A 235 6.95 -19.59 3.90
C GLY A 235 6.51 -18.17 3.50
N ASP A 236 7.41 -17.16 3.58
CA ASP A 236 7.13 -15.79 3.16
C ASP A 236 6.97 -15.69 1.64
N VAL A 237 7.77 -16.47 0.88
CA VAL A 237 7.66 -16.53 -0.58
C VAL A 237 6.31 -17.12 -0.98
N LEU A 238 5.89 -18.24 -0.38
CA LEU A 238 4.62 -18.90 -0.69
C LEU A 238 3.42 -17.99 -0.34
N LYS A 239 3.45 -17.26 0.76
CA LYS A 239 2.41 -16.25 1.08
C LYS A 239 2.32 -15.15 0.02
N LYS A 240 3.47 -14.67 -0.48
CA LYS A 240 3.48 -13.67 -1.55
C LYS A 240 2.91 -14.22 -2.85
N LEU A 241 3.24 -15.46 -3.20
CA LEU A 241 2.69 -16.15 -4.39
C LEU A 241 1.19 -16.39 -4.23
N GLU A 242 0.71 -16.80 -3.06
CA GLU A 242 -0.71 -16.98 -2.76
C GLU A 242 -1.50 -15.69 -3.01
N ARG A 243 -1.01 -14.55 -2.51
CA ARG A 243 -1.65 -13.25 -2.77
C ARG A 243 -1.58 -12.85 -4.23
N TYR A 244 -0.38 -12.98 -4.83
CA TYR A 244 -0.14 -12.52 -6.20
C TYR A 244 -0.99 -13.27 -7.24
N TYR A 245 -1.18 -14.59 -7.07
CA TYR A 245 -1.96 -15.42 -8.00
C TYR A 245 -3.42 -15.60 -7.58
N GLY A 246 -3.79 -15.22 -6.36
CA GLY A 246 -5.14 -15.39 -5.85
C GLY A 246 -5.52 -16.85 -5.60
N CYS A 247 -4.53 -17.74 -5.46
CA CYS A 247 -4.72 -19.16 -5.20
C CYS A 247 -4.41 -19.46 -3.73
N LYS A 248 -4.81 -20.63 -3.25
CA LYS A 248 -4.54 -21.08 -1.89
C LYS A 248 -3.33 -22.00 -1.88
N ILE A 249 -2.32 -21.67 -1.06
CA ILE A 249 -1.10 -22.47 -0.94
C ILE A 249 -0.96 -22.97 0.50
N ARG A 250 -1.03 -24.27 0.69
CA ARG A 250 -0.76 -24.95 1.96
C ARG A 250 0.59 -25.62 1.90
N TYR A 251 1.28 -25.71 3.02
CA TYR A 251 2.61 -26.31 3.07
C TYR A 251 2.93 -26.85 4.46
N ASP A 252 3.83 -27.82 4.51
CA ASP A 252 4.33 -28.38 5.76
C ASP A 252 5.14 -27.35 6.55
N ALA A 253 5.03 -27.35 7.88
CA ALA A 253 5.72 -26.40 8.75
C ALA A 253 7.25 -26.42 8.56
N GLU A 254 7.82 -27.55 8.24
CA GLU A 254 9.25 -27.75 8.04
C GLU A 254 9.80 -26.93 6.85
N ILE A 255 8.97 -26.66 5.83
CA ILE A 255 9.34 -25.89 4.66
C ILE A 255 9.58 -24.42 5.00
N THR A 256 8.95 -23.90 6.03
CA THR A 256 9.02 -22.47 6.39
C THR A 256 10.43 -22.02 6.74
N THR A 257 11.30 -22.92 7.17
CA THR A 257 12.68 -22.63 7.56
C THR A 257 13.65 -22.65 6.40
N LEU A 258 13.25 -23.25 5.27
CA LEU A 258 14.07 -23.22 4.05
C LEU A 258 14.14 -21.79 3.52
N SER A 259 15.26 -21.44 2.90
CA SER A 259 15.45 -20.13 2.29
C SER A 259 15.66 -20.23 0.78
N LEU A 260 15.12 -19.27 0.06
CA LEU A 260 15.24 -19.17 -1.39
C LEU A 260 15.94 -17.87 -1.78
N SER A 261 16.86 -17.97 -2.74
CA SER A 261 17.48 -16.84 -3.41
C SER A 261 17.31 -16.98 -4.91
N GLY A 262 17.05 -15.88 -5.61
CA GLY A 262 16.90 -15.87 -7.05
C GLY A 262 15.85 -14.87 -7.52
N LYS A 263 15.36 -15.12 -8.73
CA LYS A 263 14.34 -14.29 -9.39
C LYS A 263 13.23 -15.20 -9.88
N LEU A 264 12.00 -14.89 -9.50
CA LEU A 264 10.80 -15.51 -10.05
C LEU A 264 10.11 -14.52 -11.00
N ASP A 265 9.76 -14.99 -12.20
CA ASP A 265 8.95 -14.25 -13.16
C ASP A 265 7.48 -14.56 -12.87
N LEU A 266 6.74 -13.56 -12.43
CA LEU A 266 5.34 -13.69 -12.04
C LEU A 266 4.37 -13.47 -13.22
N GLN A 267 4.87 -13.22 -14.43
CA GLN A 267 4.03 -13.13 -15.63
C GLN A 267 3.60 -14.51 -16.15
N THR A 268 4.28 -15.57 -15.69
CA THR A 268 3.95 -16.95 -16.04
C THR A 268 2.89 -17.52 -15.10
N ASP A 269 2.26 -18.63 -15.49
CA ASP A 269 1.31 -19.33 -14.63
C ASP A 269 1.94 -19.81 -13.34
N ILE A 270 1.13 -19.89 -12.28
CA ILE A 270 1.58 -20.35 -10.95
C ILE A 270 2.26 -21.72 -11.00
N THR A 271 1.81 -22.63 -11.86
CA THR A 271 2.43 -23.96 -12.03
C THR A 271 3.88 -23.86 -12.46
N ASN A 272 4.20 -23.00 -13.43
CA ASN A 272 5.58 -22.78 -13.89
C ASN A 272 6.46 -22.20 -12.76
N VAL A 273 5.91 -21.32 -11.94
CA VAL A 273 6.64 -20.76 -10.79
C VAL A 273 6.87 -21.82 -9.74
N MET A 274 5.85 -22.65 -9.45
CA MET A 274 5.95 -23.74 -8.48
C MET A 274 6.92 -24.83 -8.94
N ASP A 275 6.94 -25.17 -10.23
CA ASP A 275 7.90 -26.13 -10.80
C ASP A 275 9.35 -25.67 -10.55
N ASN A 276 9.66 -24.40 -10.86
CA ASN A 276 10.99 -23.82 -10.65
C ASN A 276 11.36 -23.76 -9.16
N LEU A 277 10.43 -23.34 -8.30
CA LEU A 277 10.64 -23.27 -6.85
C LEU A 277 10.89 -24.66 -6.27
N CYS A 278 10.02 -25.62 -6.57
CA CYS A 278 10.11 -26.98 -6.04
C CYS A 278 11.35 -27.72 -6.57
N LEU A 279 11.72 -27.50 -7.83
CA LEU A 279 12.97 -28.05 -8.39
C LEU A 279 14.20 -27.51 -7.64
N SER A 280 14.23 -26.20 -7.36
CA SER A 280 15.37 -25.54 -6.71
C SER A 280 15.59 -26.00 -5.26
N LEU A 281 14.52 -26.40 -4.58
CA LEU A 281 14.53 -26.76 -3.16
C LEU A 281 14.31 -28.26 -2.91
N SER A 282 14.22 -29.09 -3.97
CA SER A 282 13.89 -30.51 -3.87
C SER A 282 12.56 -30.76 -3.14
N LEU A 283 11.58 -29.89 -3.38
CA LEU A 283 10.22 -30.02 -2.87
C LEU A 283 9.31 -30.72 -3.89
N HIS A 284 8.13 -31.08 -3.44
CA HIS A 284 7.03 -31.60 -4.25
C HIS A 284 5.78 -30.76 -4.03
N TYR A 285 4.93 -30.60 -5.04
CA TYR A 285 3.62 -30.01 -4.86
C TYR A 285 2.53 -30.80 -5.59
N THR A 286 1.31 -30.69 -5.10
CA THR A 286 0.10 -31.24 -5.72
C THR A 286 -0.96 -30.16 -5.81
N ILE A 287 -1.84 -30.26 -6.78
CA ILE A 287 -3.00 -29.38 -6.91
C ILE A 287 -4.24 -30.26 -6.74
N ASN A 288 -5.14 -29.88 -5.84
CA ASN A 288 -6.39 -30.60 -5.62
C ASN A 288 -7.51 -30.12 -6.57
N ASP A 289 -8.68 -30.77 -6.52
CA ASP A 289 -9.85 -30.46 -7.34
C ASP A 289 -10.43 -29.05 -7.09
N LYS A 290 -9.95 -28.33 -6.08
CA LYS A 290 -10.35 -26.95 -5.74
C LYS A 290 -9.29 -25.93 -6.12
N ASP A 291 -8.31 -26.30 -6.93
CA ASP A 291 -7.16 -25.48 -7.32
C ASP A 291 -6.30 -25.01 -6.12
N GLU A 292 -6.38 -25.71 -4.96
CA GLU A 292 -5.49 -25.46 -3.84
C GLU A 292 -4.16 -26.21 -4.05
N ILE A 293 -3.06 -25.51 -3.87
CA ILE A 293 -1.70 -26.06 -3.99
C ILE A 293 -1.26 -26.56 -2.60
N TYR A 294 -0.71 -27.77 -2.55
CA TYR A 294 -0.10 -28.30 -1.32
C TYR A 294 1.39 -28.62 -1.58
N VAL A 295 2.28 -28.03 -0.78
CA VAL A 295 3.74 -28.18 -0.91
C VAL A 295 4.30 -29.01 0.23
N SER A 296 5.10 -30.04 -0.09
CA SER A 296 5.72 -30.94 0.86
C SER A 296 7.19 -31.19 0.56
N LEU A 297 7.94 -31.73 1.50
CA LEU A 297 9.25 -32.30 1.25
C LEU A 297 9.13 -33.55 0.35
N LYS A 298 10.17 -33.81 -0.46
CA LYS A 298 10.26 -35.05 -1.24
C LYS A 298 10.55 -36.25 -0.36
#